data_af9cb716ead28d4a612e9ec3401b27fa
#
_entry.id   af9cb716ead28d4a612e9ec3401b27fa
#
_cell.length_a   1.000
_cell.length_b   1.000
_cell.length_c   1.000
_cell.angle_alpha   90.00
_cell.angle_beta   90.00
_cell.angle_gamma   90.00
#
_symmetry.space_group_name_H-M   'P 1'
#
loop_
_entity.id
_entity.type
_entity.pdbx_description
1 polymer ?
#
loop_
_entity_poly.entity_id
_entity_poly.type
_entity_poly.pdbx_seq_one_letter_code
_entity_poly.pdbx_strand_id
1 'polypeptide(L)'
;LLFNRKASQCDGINKRSKHQDGNAIDIVVYIGPRVCWETPLYDDCMDAFVSSAKEITGIGLRWGGAWHIDDMLKYEGTCENAQMEYIDLRRSQGRRPFLDSVHIECFDYDD
;
A
#
# COMPACT_ATOMS: atom_id res chain seq x y z
N LEU A 1 2.51 6.77 13.55
CA LEU A 1 2.08 5.78 12.57
C LEU A 1 1.51 4.55 13.28
N LEU A 2 0.27 4.26 13.02
CA LEU A 2 -0.39 3.09 13.59
C LEU A 2 -0.78 2.12 12.48
N PHE A 3 -0.47 0.85 12.70
CA PHE A 3 -0.96 -0.22 11.85
C PHE A 3 -2.34 -0.63 12.34
N ASN A 4 -3.32 -0.48 11.50
CA ASN A 4 -4.68 -0.78 11.84
C ASN A 4 -5.26 -1.79 10.86
N ARG A 5 -5.64 -2.93 11.39
CA ARG A 5 -6.28 -3.97 10.61
C ARG A 5 -7.75 -3.65 10.51
N LYS A 6 -8.16 -3.05 9.41
CA LYS A 6 -9.56 -2.74 9.20
C LYS A 6 -10.42 -4.00 9.24
N ALA A 7 -11.58 -3.87 9.83
CA ALA A 7 -12.60 -4.88 9.68
C ALA A 7 -12.95 -4.98 8.20
N SER A 8 -12.79 -6.15 7.63
CA SER A 8 -13.11 -6.39 6.24
C SER A 8 -14.62 -6.32 6.01
N GLN A 9 -15.03 -5.90 4.82
CA GLN A 9 -16.42 -6.02 4.41
C GLN A 9 -16.79 -7.47 4.10
N CYS A 10 -15.81 -8.36 4.05
CA CYS A 10 -16.04 -9.79 3.93
C CYS A 10 -16.39 -10.36 5.31
N ASP A 11 -17.27 -11.32 5.35
CA ASP A 11 -17.73 -11.90 6.61
C ASP A 11 -16.76 -12.90 7.24
N GLY A 12 -15.69 -13.25 6.54
CA GLY A 12 -14.70 -14.21 7.05
C GLY A 12 -15.11 -15.67 6.90
N ILE A 13 -16.36 -15.94 6.58
CA ILE A 13 -16.89 -17.29 6.41
C ILE A 13 -17.06 -17.62 4.94
N ASN A 14 -17.81 -16.79 4.22
CA ASN A 14 -18.13 -17.01 2.81
C ASN A 14 -17.17 -16.29 1.87
N LYS A 15 -16.56 -15.23 2.34
CA LYS A 15 -15.66 -14.40 1.53
C LYS A 15 -14.56 -13.87 2.42
N ARG A 16 -13.33 -14.28 2.14
CA ARG A 16 -12.17 -13.83 2.87
C ARG A 16 -11.42 -12.76 2.06
N SER A 17 -10.91 -11.75 2.75
CA SER A 17 -10.04 -10.74 2.15
C SER A 17 -8.60 -11.02 2.54
N LYS A 18 -7.65 -10.33 1.87
CA LYS A 18 -6.23 -10.42 2.23
C LYS A 18 -5.97 -9.90 3.65
N HIS A 19 -6.77 -8.95 4.12
CA HIS A 19 -6.68 -8.47 5.50
C HIS A 19 -6.98 -9.58 6.50
N GLN A 20 -7.99 -10.39 6.23
CA GLN A 20 -8.34 -11.51 7.10
C GLN A 20 -7.26 -12.58 7.13
N ASP A 21 -6.58 -12.79 6.01
CA ASP A 21 -5.50 -13.76 5.92
C ASP A 21 -4.17 -13.22 6.45
N GLY A 22 -4.12 -11.94 6.85
CA GLY A 22 -2.90 -11.33 7.37
C GLY A 22 -1.91 -10.88 6.33
N ASN A 23 -2.27 -10.92 5.05
CA ASN A 23 -1.40 -10.53 3.94
C ASN A 23 -1.54 -9.07 3.55
N ALA A 24 -2.47 -8.35 4.14
CA ALA A 24 -2.68 -6.93 3.86
C ALA A 24 -3.00 -6.18 5.14
N ILE A 25 -2.54 -4.95 5.22
CA ILE A 25 -2.81 -4.02 6.32
C ILE A 25 -3.11 -2.64 5.78
N ASP A 26 -3.80 -1.85 6.58
CA ASP A 26 -3.97 -0.42 6.32
C ASP A 26 -3.16 0.35 7.36
N ILE A 27 -2.47 1.38 6.91
CA ILE A 27 -1.68 2.26 7.76
C ILE A 27 -2.42 3.58 7.90
N VAL A 28 -2.58 4.04 9.13
CA VAL A 28 -3.24 5.32 9.40
C VAL A 28 -2.24 6.24 10.11
N VAL A 29 -2.12 7.46 9.61
CA VAL A 29 -1.24 8.47 10.20
C VAL A 29 -2.06 9.41 11.07
N TYR A 30 -1.61 9.59 12.30
CA TYR A 30 -2.21 10.52 13.24
C TYR A 30 -1.29 11.72 13.44
N ILE A 31 -1.90 12.91 13.53
CA ILE A 31 -1.23 14.12 13.98
C ILE A 31 -1.95 14.53 15.27
N GLY A 32 -1.31 14.25 16.41
CA GLY A 32 -1.98 14.38 17.69
C GLY A 32 -3.18 13.43 17.76
N PRO A 33 -4.38 13.87 18.17
CA PRO A 33 -5.56 13.01 18.24
C PRO A 33 -6.30 12.86 16.92
N ARG A 34 -5.84 13.51 15.85
CA ARG A 34 -6.55 13.53 14.56
C ARG A 34 -5.91 12.60 13.56
N VAL A 35 -6.75 11.88 12.82
CA VAL A 35 -6.32 11.11 11.66
C VAL A 35 -5.95 12.09 10.54
N CYS A 36 -4.79 11.89 9.94
CA CYS A 36 -4.34 12.69 8.82
C CYS A 36 -4.49 11.89 7.53
N TRP A 37 -5.08 12.50 6.52
CA TRP A 37 -5.29 11.89 5.21
C TRP A 37 -4.50 12.55 4.10
N GLU A 38 -3.53 13.39 4.45
CA GLU A 38 -2.71 14.07 3.44
C GLU A 38 -1.75 13.11 2.76
N THR A 39 -1.89 12.99 1.44
CA THR A 39 -1.12 12.05 0.62
C THR A 39 0.40 12.15 0.81
N PRO A 40 1.01 13.35 0.87
CA PRO A 40 2.47 13.42 1.04
C PRO A 40 2.99 12.73 2.30
N LEU A 41 2.22 12.74 3.38
CA LEU A 41 2.62 12.05 4.60
C LEU A 41 2.62 10.54 4.42
N TYR A 42 1.65 10.03 3.69
CA TYR A 42 1.59 8.59 3.40
C TYR A 42 2.72 8.16 2.48
N ASP A 43 3.10 9.00 1.52
CA ASP A 43 4.24 8.72 0.65
C ASP A 43 5.53 8.58 1.46
N ASP A 44 5.75 9.49 2.40
CA ASP A 44 6.93 9.46 3.27
C ASP A 44 6.94 8.24 4.19
N CYS A 45 5.78 7.92 4.78
CA CYS A 45 5.66 6.73 5.61
C CYS A 45 5.89 5.45 4.82
N MET A 46 5.40 5.40 3.58
CA MET A 46 5.61 4.24 2.72
C MET A 46 7.06 4.10 2.30
N ASP A 47 7.77 5.20 2.04
CA ASP A 47 9.20 5.16 1.75
C ASP A 47 9.97 4.50 2.89
N ALA A 48 9.65 4.86 4.13
CA ALA A 48 10.27 4.26 5.30
C ALA A 48 9.92 2.78 5.43
N PHE A 49 8.67 2.43 5.19
CA PHE A 49 8.21 1.05 5.26
C PHE A 49 8.89 0.17 4.20
N VAL A 50 8.93 0.65 2.97
CA VAL A 50 9.58 -0.07 1.86
C VAL A 50 11.07 -0.25 2.14
N SER A 51 11.74 0.78 2.62
CA SER A 51 13.16 0.70 2.96
C SER A 51 13.45 -0.37 4.01
N SER A 52 12.60 -0.45 5.02
CA SER A 52 12.73 -1.48 6.07
C SER A 52 12.45 -2.87 5.52
N ALA A 53 11.43 -3.00 4.68
CA ALA A 53 11.04 -4.28 4.12
C ALA A 53 12.07 -4.85 3.13
N LYS A 54 12.88 -4.00 2.50
CA LYS A 54 13.93 -4.45 1.58
C LYS A 54 14.99 -5.31 2.25
N GLU A 55 15.10 -5.26 3.56
CA GLU A 55 16.02 -6.09 4.32
C GLU A 55 15.51 -7.53 4.50
N ILE A 56 14.25 -7.77 4.19
CA ILE A 56 13.64 -9.10 4.32
C ILE A 56 13.67 -9.77 2.95
N THR A 57 14.25 -10.97 2.89
CA THR A 57 14.33 -11.71 1.63
C THR A 57 13.09 -12.56 1.40
N GLY A 58 12.79 -12.84 0.13
CA GLY A 58 11.71 -13.76 -0.24
C GLY A 58 10.31 -13.16 -0.22
N ILE A 59 10.18 -11.86 0.00
CA ILE A 59 8.87 -11.19 0.02
C ILE A 59 8.78 -10.10 -1.02
N GLY A 60 7.55 -9.72 -1.35
CA GLY A 60 7.24 -8.54 -2.13
C GLY A 60 6.16 -7.72 -1.47
N LEU A 61 6.04 -6.48 -1.89
CA LEU A 61 5.03 -5.55 -1.39
C LEU A 61 4.28 -4.90 -2.54
N ARG A 62 2.97 -4.85 -2.42
CA ARG A 62 2.13 -4.10 -3.34
C ARG A 62 1.42 -3.00 -2.55
N TRP A 63 1.42 -1.80 -3.11
CA TRP A 63 0.89 -0.60 -2.44
C TRP A 63 -0.28 -0.02 -3.21
N GLY A 64 -1.30 0.42 -2.47
CA GLY A 64 -2.51 0.99 -3.08
C GLY A 64 -2.35 2.39 -3.64
N GLY A 65 -1.19 3.03 -3.45
CA GLY A 65 -0.85 4.30 -4.09
C GLY A 65 -0.22 4.13 -5.48
N ALA A 66 0.14 2.91 -5.86
CA ALA A 66 0.80 2.61 -7.13
C ALA A 66 0.46 1.19 -7.59
N TRP A 67 -0.80 0.99 -7.97
CA TRP A 67 -1.31 -0.34 -8.33
C TRP A 67 -0.66 -0.95 -9.57
N HIS A 68 0.00 -0.12 -10.40
CA HIS A 68 0.68 -0.60 -11.60
C HIS A 68 2.01 -1.31 -11.30
N ILE A 69 2.50 -1.19 -10.06
CA ILE A 69 3.74 -1.83 -9.63
C ILE A 69 3.38 -3.06 -8.80
N ASP A 70 3.78 -4.24 -9.28
CA ASP A 70 3.48 -5.50 -8.61
C ASP A 70 4.29 -5.66 -7.32
N ASP A 71 5.49 -5.12 -7.27
CA ASP A 71 6.38 -5.24 -6.12
C ASP A 71 7.17 -3.95 -5.90
N MET A 72 6.77 -3.20 -4.89
CA MET A 72 7.43 -1.94 -4.54
C MET A 72 8.86 -2.13 -4.07
N LEU A 73 9.22 -3.33 -3.61
CA LEU A 73 10.60 -3.60 -3.17
C LEU A 73 11.58 -3.66 -4.34
N LYS A 74 11.07 -3.86 -5.55
CA LYS A 74 11.90 -3.86 -6.78
C LYS A 74 11.87 -2.53 -7.51
N TYR A 75 11.05 -1.60 -7.06
CA TYR A 75 10.94 -0.29 -7.70
C TYR A 75 12.13 0.59 -7.29
N GLU A 76 12.75 1.24 -8.28
CA GLU A 76 13.91 2.10 -8.07
C GLU A 76 13.52 3.58 -8.06
N GLY A 77 12.77 3.98 -7.08
CA GLY A 77 12.34 5.36 -6.95
C GLY A 77 11.62 5.55 -5.64
N THR A 78 11.08 6.74 -5.45
CA THR A 78 10.31 7.05 -4.26
C THR A 78 8.86 6.63 -4.44
N CYS A 79 8.14 6.48 -3.33
CA CYS A 79 6.71 6.20 -3.38
C CYS A 79 5.95 7.35 -4.04
N GLU A 80 6.38 8.59 -3.84
CA GLU A 80 5.80 9.74 -4.53
C GLU A 80 5.90 9.59 -6.06
N ASN A 81 7.08 9.22 -6.55
CA ASN A 81 7.27 9.00 -7.99
C ASN A 81 6.40 7.87 -8.51
N ALA A 82 6.32 6.77 -7.76
CA ALA A 82 5.49 5.64 -8.14
C ALA A 82 4.02 6.03 -8.25
N GLN A 83 3.53 6.81 -7.29
CA GLN A 83 2.16 7.29 -7.29
C GLN A 83 1.89 8.22 -8.48
N MET A 84 2.81 9.13 -8.78
CA MET A 84 2.69 10.02 -9.92
C MET A 84 2.63 9.24 -11.23
N GLU A 85 3.47 8.23 -11.38
CA GLU A 85 3.46 7.37 -12.57
C GLU A 85 2.10 6.65 -12.70
N TYR A 86 1.56 6.17 -11.60
CA TYR A 86 0.26 5.50 -11.61
C TYR A 86 -0.85 6.45 -12.05
N ILE A 87 -0.87 7.66 -11.51
CA ILE A 87 -1.87 8.68 -11.85
C ILE A 87 -1.77 9.01 -13.34
N ASP A 88 -0.56 9.25 -13.84
CA ASP A 88 -0.35 9.59 -15.24
C ASP A 88 -0.76 8.45 -16.16
N LEU A 89 -0.45 7.22 -15.79
CA LEU A 89 -0.84 6.03 -16.55
C LEU A 89 -2.36 5.93 -16.67
N ARG A 90 -3.08 6.07 -15.56
CA ARG A 90 -4.54 5.98 -15.56
C ARG A 90 -5.15 7.09 -16.40
N ARG A 91 -4.65 8.31 -16.29
CA ARG A 91 -5.12 9.46 -17.07
C ARG A 91 -4.87 9.25 -18.57
N SER A 92 -3.73 8.69 -18.93
CA SER A 92 -3.43 8.41 -20.34
C SER A 92 -4.37 7.38 -20.94
N GLN A 93 -4.95 6.53 -20.12
CA GLN A 93 -5.93 5.52 -20.51
C GLN A 93 -7.38 6.04 -20.44
N GLY A 94 -7.58 7.31 -20.10
CA GLY A 94 -8.91 7.87 -19.90
C GLY A 94 -9.62 7.34 -18.65
N ARG A 95 -8.88 6.87 -17.66
CA ARG A 95 -9.42 6.25 -16.45
C ARG A 95 -9.08 7.10 -15.24
N ARG A 96 -9.95 7.02 -14.23
CA ARG A 96 -9.67 7.68 -12.95
C ARG A 96 -8.65 6.87 -12.16
N PRO A 97 -7.65 7.53 -11.53
CA PRO A 97 -6.79 6.84 -10.58
C PRO A 97 -7.62 6.33 -9.38
N PHE A 98 -7.35 5.10 -8.98
CA PHE A 98 -7.90 4.55 -7.74
C PHE A 98 -6.78 4.51 -6.73
N LEU A 99 -6.77 5.48 -5.81
CA LEU A 99 -5.72 5.59 -4.80
C LEU A 99 -6.22 5.09 -3.46
N ASP A 100 -5.49 4.13 -2.90
CA ASP A 100 -5.69 3.66 -1.55
C ASP A 100 -4.35 3.66 -0.85
N SER A 101 -3.86 4.86 -0.55
CA SER A 101 -2.50 5.08 -0.05
C SER A 101 -2.21 4.42 1.31
N VAL A 102 -3.25 4.01 2.01
CA VAL A 102 -3.10 3.31 3.30
C VAL A 102 -2.90 1.80 3.14
N HIS A 103 -3.23 1.26 1.97
CA HIS A 103 -3.28 -0.18 1.74
C HIS A 103 -1.93 -0.75 1.33
N ILE A 104 -1.48 -1.78 2.03
CA ILE A 104 -0.24 -2.50 1.73
C ILE A 104 -0.55 -4.00 1.70
N GLU A 105 -0.09 -4.68 0.64
CA GLU A 105 -0.16 -6.13 0.53
C GLU A 105 1.26 -6.70 0.58
N CYS A 106 1.43 -7.77 1.33
CA CYS A 106 2.69 -8.49 1.40
C CYS A 106 2.48 -9.90 0.85
N PHE A 107 3.42 -10.38 0.06
CA PHE A 107 3.33 -11.74 -0.51
C PHE A 107 4.69 -12.41 -0.50
N ASP A 108 4.69 -13.75 -0.55
CA ASP A 108 5.89 -14.56 -0.57
C ASP A 108 6.21 -15.00 -1.99
N TYR A 109 7.50 -15.01 -2.33
CA TYR A 109 7.95 -15.49 -3.64
C TYR A 109 8.18 -16.99 -3.68
N ASP A 110 8.33 -17.62 -2.52
CA ASP A 110 8.75 -19.02 -2.41
C ASP A 110 7.60 -20.00 -2.23
N ASP A 111 6.47 -19.69 -2.73
CA ASP A 111 5.30 -20.58 -2.62
C ASP A 111 5.38 -21.77 -3.57
#